data_2fa2dce1debca34eb85f2cfbbdf92e99
#
_entry.id   2fa2dce1debca34eb85f2cfbbdf92e99
#
_cell.length_a   1.000
_cell.length_b   1.000
_cell.length_c   1.000
_cell.angle_alpha   90.00
_cell.angle_beta   90.00
_cell.angle_gamma   90.00
#
_symmetry.space_group_name_H-M   'P 1'
#
loop_
_entity.id
_entity.type
_entity.pdbx_description
1 polymer ?
#
loop_
_entity_poly.entity_id
_entity_poly.type
_entity_poly.pdbx_seq_one_letter_code
_entity_poly.pdbx_strand_id
1 'polypeptide(L)'
;MTTETLLQRLQNLSLQSEAKFGILTPQHMVEHLTITVKLSAGRIPIPVFEPNEKQLARKQALLFTDIPFPQGVKAPGLPDTLLELRYPDLETAKAELIKSYEAYHLLFQENPTKHTPHPGFGLLNYEEWELFHAKHMDHHLGQFGC
;
A
#
# COMPACT_ATOMS: atom_id res chain seq x y z
N MET A 1 9.82 -2.02 5.35
CA MET A 1 9.10 -2.53 6.56
C MET A 1 9.10 -4.05 6.52
N THR A 2 9.35 -4.69 7.65
CA THR A 2 9.28 -6.16 7.73
C THR A 2 7.85 -6.60 8.02
N THR A 3 7.55 -7.86 7.70
CA THR A 3 6.25 -8.48 8.04
C THR A 3 6.00 -8.46 9.55
N GLU A 4 7.05 -8.70 10.34
CA GLU A 4 6.95 -8.66 11.81
C GLU A 4 6.59 -7.26 12.32
N THR A 5 7.25 -6.21 11.81
CA THR A 5 6.93 -4.83 12.17
C THR A 5 5.49 -4.47 11.79
N LEU A 6 5.06 -4.87 10.61
CA LEU A 6 3.69 -4.65 10.16
C LEU A 6 2.69 -5.34 11.10
N LEU A 7 2.94 -6.61 11.45
CA LEU A 7 2.09 -7.35 12.37
C LEU A 7 1.99 -6.67 13.74
N GLN A 8 3.11 -6.24 14.30
CA GLN A 8 3.15 -5.53 15.58
C GLN A 8 2.32 -4.23 15.54
N ARG A 9 2.45 -3.46 14.46
CA ARG A 9 1.68 -2.21 14.30
C ARG A 9 0.19 -2.48 14.15
N LEU A 10 -0.21 -3.52 13.42
CA LEU A 10 -1.61 -3.91 13.25
C LEU A 10 -2.27 -4.36 14.57
N GLN A 11 -1.50 -4.84 15.55
CA GLN A 11 -2.03 -5.18 16.87
C GLN A 11 -2.62 -3.98 17.61
N ASN A 12 -2.13 -2.77 17.30
CA ASN A 12 -2.64 -1.53 17.90
C ASN A 12 -3.90 -0.98 17.21
N LEU A 13 -4.31 -1.59 16.09
CA LEU A 13 -5.47 -1.16 15.33
C LEU A 13 -6.71 -1.95 15.77
N SER A 14 -7.79 -1.25 16.11
CA SER A 14 -9.08 -1.84 16.47
C SER A 14 -10.21 -1.13 15.72
N LEU A 15 -11.43 -1.68 15.82
CA LEU A 15 -12.62 -1.05 15.24
C LEU A 15 -12.92 0.33 15.85
N GLN A 16 -12.43 0.58 17.07
CA GLN A 16 -12.60 1.84 17.79
C GLN A 16 -11.52 2.87 17.45
N SER A 17 -10.48 2.48 16.69
CA SER A 17 -9.44 3.42 16.25
C SER A 17 -10.05 4.49 15.35
N GLU A 18 -9.71 5.75 15.62
CA GLU A 18 -10.23 6.90 14.87
C GLU A 18 -9.15 7.44 13.93
N ALA A 19 -9.56 7.74 12.69
CA ALA A 19 -8.69 8.33 11.70
C ALA A 19 -8.41 9.80 12.07
N LYS A 20 -7.13 10.18 12.06
CA LYS A 20 -6.70 11.56 12.26
C LYS A 20 -7.00 12.44 11.04
N PHE A 21 -7.13 11.83 9.87
CA PHE A 21 -7.48 12.48 8.61
C PHE A 21 -8.08 11.45 7.65
N GLY A 22 -8.80 11.94 6.63
CA GLY A 22 -9.40 11.08 5.61
C GLY A 22 -10.70 10.41 6.06
N ILE A 23 -11.25 9.58 5.18
CA ILE A 23 -12.58 8.95 5.35
C ILE A 23 -12.52 7.46 5.63
N LEU A 24 -11.33 6.83 5.57
CA LEU A 24 -11.20 5.39 5.76
C LEU A 24 -11.57 4.97 7.18
N THR A 25 -12.27 3.85 7.30
CA THR A 25 -12.38 3.13 8.57
C THR A 25 -11.14 2.25 8.76
N PRO A 26 -10.88 1.70 9.97
CA PRO A 26 -9.76 0.78 10.16
C PRO A 26 -9.73 -0.38 9.17
N GLN A 27 -10.86 -1.04 8.93
CA GLN A 27 -10.92 -2.16 7.99
C GLN A 27 -10.73 -1.71 6.55
N HIS A 28 -11.32 -0.59 6.13
CA HIS A 28 -11.11 -0.05 4.78
C HIS A 28 -9.63 0.27 4.55
N MET A 29 -8.94 0.81 5.55
CA MET A 29 -7.51 1.10 5.45
C MET A 29 -6.70 -0.18 5.25
N VAL A 30 -6.95 -1.22 6.04
CA VAL A 30 -6.25 -2.51 5.92
C VAL A 30 -6.52 -3.14 4.55
N GLU A 31 -7.75 -3.11 4.07
CA GLU A 31 -8.10 -3.65 2.75
C GLU A 31 -7.48 -2.83 1.62
N HIS A 32 -7.37 -1.51 1.78
CA HIS A 32 -6.66 -0.65 0.84
C HIS A 32 -5.16 -1.02 0.74
N LEU A 33 -4.50 -1.23 1.86
CA LEU A 33 -3.11 -1.69 1.87
C LEU A 33 -2.96 -3.06 1.20
N THR A 34 -3.91 -3.96 1.45
CA THR A 34 -3.92 -5.31 0.84
C THR A 34 -4.00 -5.23 -0.69
N ILE A 35 -4.88 -4.37 -1.22
CA ILE A 35 -5.00 -4.15 -2.67
C ILE A 35 -3.67 -3.69 -3.26
N THR A 36 -3.03 -2.72 -2.62
CA THR A 36 -1.75 -2.19 -3.10
C THR A 36 -0.64 -3.23 -3.08
N VAL A 37 -0.58 -4.05 -2.03
CA VAL A 37 0.38 -5.16 -1.95
C VAL A 37 0.12 -6.18 -3.07
N LYS A 38 -1.15 -6.52 -3.33
CA LYS A 38 -1.51 -7.44 -4.43
C LYS A 38 -1.16 -6.85 -5.80
N LEU A 39 -1.31 -5.54 -6.00
CA LEU A 39 -0.84 -4.86 -7.21
C LEU A 39 0.66 -5.05 -7.40
N SER A 40 1.44 -4.83 -6.36
CA SER A 40 2.90 -4.98 -6.43
C SER A 40 3.35 -6.40 -6.74
N ALA A 41 2.56 -7.39 -6.36
CA ALA A 41 2.81 -8.80 -6.67
C ALA A 41 2.26 -9.23 -8.05
N GLY A 42 1.68 -8.31 -8.81
CA GLY A 42 1.08 -8.63 -10.11
C GLY A 42 -0.20 -9.43 -10.04
N ARG A 43 -0.81 -9.56 -8.86
CA ARG A 43 -2.05 -10.33 -8.66
C ARG A 43 -3.31 -9.58 -9.09
N ILE A 44 -3.21 -8.26 -9.16
CA ILE A 44 -4.24 -7.39 -9.75
C ILE A 44 -3.58 -6.77 -10.98
N PRO A 45 -3.97 -7.21 -12.19
CA PRO A 45 -3.35 -6.70 -13.41
C PRO A 45 -3.78 -5.27 -13.70
N ILE A 46 -2.81 -4.45 -14.06
CA ILE A 46 -3.02 -3.10 -14.57
C ILE A 46 -2.16 -2.90 -15.82
N PRO A 47 -2.53 -1.98 -16.73
CA PRO A 47 -1.74 -1.74 -17.93
C PRO A 47 -0.34 -1.23 -17.60
N VAL A 48 0.65 -1.70 -18.34
CA VAL A 48 1.99 -1.12 -18.33
C VAL A 48 1.95 0.16 -19.18
N PHE A 49 2.54 1.23 -18.67
CA PHE A 49 2.60 2.51 -19.37
C PHE A 49 3.96 3.19 -19.15
N GLU A 50 4.33 4.07 -20.07
CA GLU A 50 5.50 4.93 -19.91
C GLU A 50 5.10 6.16 -19.10
N PRO A 51 5.68 6.36 -17.90
CA PRO A 51 5.37 7.54 -17.10
C PRO A 51 5.88 8.82 -17.80
N ASN A 52 5.09 9.89 -17.70
CA ASN A 52 5.50 11.19 -18.18
C ASN A 52 6.47 11.87 -17.19
N GLU A 53 7.01 13.04 -17.58
CA GLU A 53 7.97 13.78 -16.74
C GLU A 53 7.42 14.11 -15.35
N LYS A 54 6.15 14.48 -15.27
CA LYS A 54 5.50 14.81 -13.99
C LYS A 54 5.37 13.60 -13.08
N GLN A 55 5.03 12.44 -13.66
CA GLN A 55 4.95 11.17 -12.93
C GLN A 55 6.33 10.70 -12.46
N LEU A 56 7.36 10.83 -13.29
CA LEU A 56 8.74 10.51 -12.92
C LEU A 56 9.25 11.43 -11.81
N ALA A 57 8.95 12.73 -11.85
CA ALA A 57 9.32 13.68 -10.81
C ALA A 57 8.64 13.34 -9.49
N ARG A 58 7.35 12.95 -9.53
CA ARG A 58 6.60 12.53 -8.34
C ARG A 58 7.16 11.22 -7.76
N LYS A 59 7.47 10.25 -8.61
CA LYS A 59 8.13 9.01 -8.20
C LYS A 59 9.44 9.31 -7.47
N GLN A 60 10.29 10.15 -8.06
CA GLN A 60 11.57 10.53 -7.46
C GLN A 60 11.38 11.19 -6.10
N ALA A 61 10.45 12.12 -5.99
CA ALA A 61 10.16 12.83 -4.74
C ALA A 61 9.64 11.90 -3.65
N LEU A 62 8.68 11.02 -3.99
CA LEU A 62 8.01 10.16 -3.01
C LEU A 62 8.83 8.94 -2.61
N LEU A 63 9.62 8.36 -3.52
CA LEU A 63 10.37 7.14 -3.21
C LEU A 63 11.80 7.42 -2.72
N PHE A 64 12.44 8.47 -3.20
CA PHE A 64 13.87 8.71 -2.98
C PHE A 64 14.17 9.94 -2.14
N THR A 65 13.17 10.56 -1.52
CA THR A 65 13.33 11.65 -0.56
C THR A 65 12.47 11.39 0.68
N ASP A 66 12.63 12.21 1.71
CA ASP A 66 11.85 12.13 2.96
C ASP A 66 10.48 12.81 2.87
N ILE A 67 10.10 13.31 1.70
CA ILE A 67 8.79 13.94 1.51
C ILE A 67 7.70 12.91 1.80
N PRO A 68 6.79 13.18 2.77
CA PRO A 68 5.72 12.24 3.10
C PRO A 68 4.63 12.24 2.03
N PHE A 69 3.81 11.20 2.02
CA PHE A 69 2.60 11.21 1.21
C PHE A 69 1.68 12.35 1.70
N PRO A 70 1.12 13.16 0.78
CA PRO A 70 0.22 14.23 1.18
C PRO A 70 -1.07 13.68 1.76
N GLN A 71 -1.54 14.30 2.86
CA GLN A 71 -2.80 13.93 3.48
C GLN A 71 -3.98 14.38 2.61
N GLY A 72 -5.02 13.56 2.55
CA GLY A 72 -6.25 13.88 1.83
C GLY A 72 -6.18 13.74 0.31
N VAL A 73 -5.07 13.26 -0.24
CA VAL A 73 -4.93 13.00 -1.68
C VAL A 73 -5.32 11.56 -1.98
N LYS A 74 -6.20 11.37 -2.95
CA LYS A 74 -6.61 10.04 -3.40
C LYS A 74 -5.58 9.40 -4.31
N ALA A 75 -5.46 8.08 -4.22
CA ALA A 75 -4.71 7.31 -5.20
C ALA A 75 -5.42 7.35 -6.56
N PRO A 76 -4.67 7.28 -7.68
CA PRO A 76 -5.27 7.22 -9.00
C PRO A 76 -6.27 6.07 -9.13
N GLY A 77 -7.45 6.35 -9.67
CA GLY A 77 -8.49 5.36 -9.92
C GLY A 77 -9.36 4.99 -8.72
N LEU A 78 -9.12 5.57 -7.53
CA LEU A 78 -10.01 5.34 -6.39
C LEU A 78 -11.21 6.29 -6.41
N PRO A 79 -12.41 5.81 -6.02
CA PRO A 79 -13.61 6.66 -5.92
C PRO A 79 -13.54 7.60 -4.73
N ASP A 80 -14.40 8.63 -4.70
CA ASP A 80 -14.55 9.57 -3.60
C ASP A 80 -15.19 8.96 -2.35
N THR A 81 -15.83 7.82 -2.51
CA THR A 81 -16.55 7.10 -1.45
C THR A 81 -15.77 5.86 -1.04
N LEU A 82 -16.10 5.29 0.13
CA LEU A 82 -15.53 4.06 0.61
C LEU A 82 -15.89 2.90 -0.34
N LEU A 83 -14.90 2.04 -0.62
CA LEU A 83 -15.14 0.80 -1.34
C LEU A 83 -15.92 -0.17 -0.46
N GLU A 84 -16.63 -1.10 -1.09
CA GLU A 84 -17.28 -2.20 -0.37
C GLU A 84 -16.22 -3.08 0.31
N LEU A 85 -16.46 -3.45 1.57
CA LEU A 85 -15.56 -4.34 2.31
C LEU A 85 -15.59 -5.74 1.71
N ARG A 86 -14.41 -6.34 1.56
CA ARG A 86 -14.22 -7.69 0.98
C ARG A 86 -14.21 -8.79 2.01
N TYR A 87 -13.79 -8.47 3.25
CA TYR A 87 -13.64 -9.45 4.32
C TYR A 87 -14.71 -9.24 5.38
N PRO A 88 -15.08 -10.31 6.13
CA PRO A 88 -16.19 -10.24 7.08
C PRO A 88 -15.89 -9.40 8.32
N ASP A 89 -14.61 -9.23 8.68
CA ASP A 89 -14.20 -8.50 9.87
C ASP A 89 -12.75 -7.97 9.74
N LEU A 90 -12.39 -7.11 10.69
CA LEU A 90 -11.07 -6.48 10.72
C LEU A 90 -9.94 -7.50 10.92
N GLU A 91 -10.12 -8.50 11.77
CA GLU A 91 -9.07 -9.49 12.05
C GLU A 91 -8.77 -10.35 10.82
N THR A 92 -9.80 -10.72 10.06
CA THR A 92 -9.64 -11.42 8.77
C THR A 92 -8.90 -10.53 7.77
N ALA A 93 -9.26 -9.25 7.70
CA ALA A 93 -8.59 -8.30 6.82
C ALA A 93 -7.10 -8.14 7.17
N LYS A 94 -6.76 -8.03 8.45
CA LYS A 94 -5.36 -7.98 8.92
C LYS A 94 -4.59 -9.24 8.52
N ALA A 95 -5.16 -10.41 8.73
CA ALA A 95 -4.54 -11.68 8.37
C ALA A 95 -4.27 -11.76 6.86
N GLU A 96 -5.19 -11.29 6.03
CA GLU A 96 -5.03 -11.26 4.57
C GLU A 96 -3.96 -10.28 4.14
N LEU A 97 -3.83 -9.12 4.80
CA LEU A 97 -2.75 -8.18 4.53
C LEU A 97 -1.38 -8.82 4.80
N ILE A 98 -1.21 -9.45 5.96
CA ILE A 98 0.04 -10.14 6.32
C ILE A 98 0.37 -11.23 5.29
N LYS A 99 -0.59 -12.08 4.98
CA LYS A 99 -0.43 -13.15 3.98
C LYS A 99 -0.03 -12.60 2.60
N SER A 100 -0.67 -11.52 2.19
CA SER A 100 -0.38 -10.89 0.90
C SER A 100 1.03 -10.27 0.88
N TYR A 101 1.46 -9.69 1.99
CA TYR A 101 2.78 -9.10 2.11
C TYR A 101 3.89 -10.16 2.11
N GLU A 102 3.66 -11.29 2.78
CA GLU A 102 4.58 -12.44 2.72
C GLU A 102 4.70 -13.00 1.29
N ALA A 103 3.58 -13.14 0.60
CA ALA A 103 3.56 -13.61 -0.79
C ALA A 103 4.28 -12.64 -1.74
N TYR A 104 4.14 -11.33 -1.52
CA TYR A 104 4.87 -10.31 -2.25
C TYR A 104 6.39 -10.47 -2.07
N HIS A 105 6.86 -10.61 -0.83
CA HIS A 105 8.28 -10.80 -0.57
C HIS A 105 8.82 -12.07 -1.23
N LEU A 106 8.07 -13.17 -1.13
CA LEU A 106 8.46 -14.45 -1.74
C LEU A 106 8.57 -14.34 -3.26
N LEU A 107 7.61 -13.67 -3.90
CA LEU A 107 7.62 -13.48 -5.35
C LEU A 107 8.92 -12.81 -5.82
N PHE A 108 9.32 -11.71 -5.18
CA PHE A 108 10.52 -10.98 -5.56
C PHE A 108 11.80 -11.68 -5.11
N GLN A 109 11.75 -12.47 -4.04
CA GLN A 109 12.88 -13.33 -3.65
C GLN A 109 13.15 -14.38 -4.72
N GLU A 110 12.10 -14.97 -5.31
CA GLU A 110 12.22 -15.97 -6.38
C GLU A 110 12.48 -15.32 -7.76
N ASN A 111 12.15 -14.04 -7.92
CA ASN A 111 12.28 -13.30 -9.17
C ASN A 111 12.93 -11.93 -8.92
N PRO A 112 14.24 -11.87 -8.59
CA PRO A 112 14.87 -10.61 -8.10
C PRO A 112 14.92 -9.49 -9.12
N THR A 113 14.79 -9.78 -10.41
CA THR A 113 14.82 -8.77 -11.48
C THR A 113 13.44 -8.40 -12.01
N LYS A 114 12.39 -8.96 -11.41
CA LYS A 114 11.02 -8.70 -11.85
C LYS A 114 10.63 -7.23 -11.62
N HIS A 115 9.86 -6.70 -12.55
CA HIS A 115 9.22 -5.38 -12.44
C HIS A 115 7.72 -5.57 -12.57
N THR A 116 6.96 -4.84 -11.77
CA THR A 116 5.49 -4.80 -11.88
C THR A 116 5.01 -3.36 -11.93
N PRO A 117 3.87 -3.09 -12.59
CA PRO A 117 3.42 -1.71 -12.77
C PRO A 117 2.76 -1.13 -11.52
N HIS A 118 3.11 0.13 -11.23
CA HIS A 118 2.42 0.98 -10.26
C HIS A 118 1.53 1.95 -11.05
N PRO A 119 0.28 2.20 -10.61
CA PRO A 119 -0.68 2.99 -11.40
C PRO A 119 -0.29 4.45 -11.61
N GLY A 120 0.62 4.99 -10.80
CA GLY A 120 1.08 6.36 -10.93
C GLY A 120 2.54 6.52 -11.35
N PHE A 121 3.36 5.46 -11.30
CA PHE A 121 4.81 5.54 -11.49
C PHE A 121 5.35 4.65 -12.62
N GLY A 122 4.53 3.82 -13.22
CA GLY A 122 5.00 2.83 -14.19
C GLY A 122 5.64 1.62 -13.52
N LEU A 123 6.49 0.91 -14.25
CA LEU A 123 7.14 -0.30 -13.75
C LEU A 123 8.09 0.02 -12.59
N LEU A 124 7.93 -0.72 -11.50
CA LEU A 124 8.80 -0.67 -10.32
C LEU A 124 9.46 -2.02 -10.09
N ASN A 125 10.74 -1.99 -9.70
CA ASN A 125 11.45 -3.16 -9.21
C ASN A 125 11.15 -3.40 -7.72
N TYR A 126 11.72 -4.45 -7.15
CA TYR A 126 11.50 -4.78 -5.74
C TYR A 126 11.92 -3.67 -4.79
N GLU A 127 13.10 -3.10 -5.00
CA GLU A 127 13.65 -2.03 -4.15
C GLU A 127 12.74 -0.80 -4.14
N GLU A 128 12.24 -0.41 -5.30
CA GLU A 128 11.31 0.70 -5.44
C GLU A 128 9.96 0.41 -4.77
N TRP A 129 9.45 -0.82 -4.90
CA TRP A 129 8.25 -1.25 -4.20
C TRP A 129 8.42 -1.26 -2.68
N GLU A 130 9.60 -1.68 -2.18
CA GLU A 130 9.88 -1.63 -0.75
C GLU A 130 9.84 -0.19 -0.22
N LEU A 131 10.43 0.75 -0.93
CA LEU A 131 10.36 2.17 -0.58
C LEU A 131 8.92 2.68 -0.57
N PHE A 132 8.14 2.29 -1.59
CA PHE A 132 6.74 2.66 -1.69
C PHE A 132 5.91 2.08 -0.54
N HIS A 133 6.00 0.77 -0.31
CA HIS A 133 5.23 0.11 0.74
C HIS A 133 5.57 0.65 2.12
N ALA A 134 6.84 0.86 2.42
CA ALA A 134 7.24 1.41 3.72
C ALA A 134 6.58 2.76 3.98
N LYS A 135 6.64 3.66 3.02
CA LYS A 135 6.05 5.01 3.14
C LYS A 135 4.51 4.97 3.15
N HIS A 136 3.92 4.14 2.30
CA HIS A 136 2.46 3.99 2.18
C HIS A 136 1.84 3.39 3.44
N MET A 137 2.46 2.34 3.97
CA MET A 137 2.00 1.71 5.21
C MET A 137 2.19 2.65 6.39
N ASP A 138 3.31 3.35 6.47
CA ASP A 138 3.55 4.33 7.53
C ASP A 138 2.52 5.45 7.50
N HIS A 139 2.18 5.96 6.31
CA HIS A 139 1.15 6.97 6.13
C HIS A 139 -0.21 6.49 6.65
N HIS A 140 -0.66 5.32 6.24
CA HIS A 140 -1.98 4.81 6.61
C HIS A 140 -2.08 4.29 8.04
N LEU A 141 -1.05 3.60 8.54
CA LEU A 141 -1.02 3.18 9.94
C LEU A 141 -0.93 4.40 10.86
N GLY A 142 -0.13 5.39 10.50
CA GLY A 142 -0.04 6.67 11.20
C GLY A 142 -1.36 7.43 11.21
N GLN A 143 -2.19 7.28 10.17
CA GLN A 143 -3.53 7.84 10.10
C GLN A 143 -4.40 7.41 11.30
N PHE A 144 -4.18 6.21 11.80
CA PHE A 144 -4.89 5.64 12.96
C PHE A 144 -4.04 5.59 14.24
N GLY A 145 -2.87 6.20 14.25
CA GLY A 145 -2.00 6.24 15.42
C GLY A 145 -1.25 4.94 15.71
N CYS A 146 -1.11 4.09 14.69
CA CYS A 146 -0.42 2.80 14.81
C CYS A 146 1.03 2.81 14.33
#